data_2d764ea31e2474bbcf383c9adf518454
#
_entry.id   2d764ea31e2474bbcf383c9adf518454
#
_cell.length_a   1.000
_cell.length_b   1.000
_cell.length_c   1.000
_cell.angle_alpha   90.00
_cell.angle_beta   90.00
_cell.angle_gamma   90.00
#
_symmetry.space_group_name_H-M   'P 1'
#
loop_
_entity.id
_entity.type
_entity.pdbx_description
1 polymer ?
#
loop_
_entity_poly.entity_id
_entity_poly.type
_entity_poly.pdbx_seq_one_letter_code
_entity_poly.pdbx_strand_id
1 'polypeptide(L)'
;MKKIPVITLSLLLLTSCSTGEQPITQTLGSVPSCDQIDISKTSDEKLEMPCLDGSSVINFHSIKGPIIINVWGSWCEGCLEEMPYLVDLYATDLFVNGNIKLLGIDVEESTLDAGPNFIKSHSMIWPHLLDIDSKSKFVFGMGVPVTWFIDKNGDVTYKHIGAYKSKKELFDHVEKYFKVKL
;
A
#
# COMPACT_ATOMS: atom_id res chain seq x y z
N MET A 1 -39.40 37.20 60.42
CA MET A 1 -38.15 36.62 59.92
C MET A 1 -38.50 35.39 59.09
N LYS A 2 -38.62 35.55 57.74
CA LYS A 2 -38.96 34.46 56.80
C LYS A 2 -37.69 33.81 56.26
N LYS A 3 -37.50 32.53 56.49
CA LYS A 3 -36.40 31.71 55.96
C LYS A 3 -36.76 31.26 54.53
N ILE A 4 -35.95 31.59 53.58
CA ILE A 4 -36.03 31.16 52.17
C ILE A 4 -35.24 29.85 52.03
N PRO A 5 -35.82 28.76 51.49
CA PRO A 5 -35.04 27.54 51.22
C PRO A 5 -34.23 27.71 49.91
N VAL A 6 -32.96 27.42 50.00
CA VAL A 6 -32.05 27.33 48.83
C VAL A 6 -32.28 25.98 48.18
N ILE A 7 -32.81 26.01 46.94
CA ILE A 7 -32.96 24.84 46.10
C ILE A 7 -31.65 24.66 45.32
N THR A 8 -30.85 23.66 45.68
CA THR A 8 -29.66 23.23 44.93
C THR A 8 -30.10 22.42 43.71
N LEU A 9 -29.97 23.02 42.55
CA LEU A 9 -30.20 22.37 41.26
C LEU A 9 -28.98 21.52 40.91
N SER A 10 -29.07 20.19 41.11
CA SER A 10 -28.03 19.24 40.66
C SER A 10 -28.09 19.06 39.17
N LEU A 11 -27.09 19.59 38.47
CA LEU A 11 -26.88 19.40 37.03
C LEU A 11 -26.28 18.02 36.76
N LEU A 12 -27.10 17.06 36.32
CA LEU A 12 -26.65 15.75 35.84
C LEU A 12 -25.97 15.92 34.48
N LEU A 13 -24.64 15.86 34.46
CA LEU A 13 -23.84 15.73 33.23
C LEU A 13 -23.99 14.31 32.70
N LEU A 14 -24.80 14.15 31.65
CA LEU A 14 -24.81 12.92 30.84
C LEU A 14 -23.55 12.91 29.99
N THR A 15 -22.53 12.16 30.42
CA THR A 15 -21.39 11.84 29.58
C THR A 15 -21.85 10.82 28.54
N SER A 16 -22.16 11.28 27.34
CA SER A 16 -22.35 10.45 26.16
C SER A 16 -21.00 9.85 25.78
N CYS A 17 -20.81 8.56 26.05
CA CYS A 17 -19.73 7.77 25.43
C CYS A 17 -20.07 7.63 23.94
N SER A 18 -19.57 8.55 23.13
CA SER A 18 -19.46 8.34 21.69
C SER A 18 -18.35 7.32 21.48
N THR A 19 -18.71 6.10 21.10
CA THR A 19 -17.78 5.15 20.46
C THR A 19 -17.47 5.71 19.07
N GLY A 20 -16.63 6.74 19.04
CA GLY A 20 -16.05 7.21 17.79
C GLY A 20 -15.07 6.15 17.30
N GLU A 21 -15.37 5.52 16.19
CA GLU A 21 -14.35 4.94 15.33
C GLU A 21 -13.30 6.02 15.09
N GLN A 22 -12.15 5.84 15.70
CA GLN A 22 -11.01 6.73 15.47
C GLN A 22 -10.60 6.53 14.02
N PRO A 23 -10.61 7.58 13.17
CA PRO A 23 -10.03 7.44 11.85
C PRO A 23 -8.55 7.05 12.03
N ILE A 24 -8.06 6.14 11.19
CA ILE A 24 -6.71 5.57 11.15
C ILE A 24 -5.68 6.66 10.77
N THR A 25 -5.74 7.82 11.38
CA THR A 25 -4.92 8.99 11.03
C THR A 25 -3.69 9.17 11.91
N GLN A 26 -3.38 8.23 12.80
CA GLN A 26 -2.24 8.39 13.71
C GLN A 26 -1.21 7.29 13.45
N THR A 27 -0.17 7.62 12.77
CA THR A 27 1.19 7.03 12.73
C THR A 27 1.74 6.69 11.33
N LEU A 28 1.06 7.00 10.26
CA LEU A 28 1.47 6.64 8.90
C LEU A 28 2.40 7.68 8.21
N GLY A 29 2.86 8.70 8.92
CA GLY A 29 3.67 9.81 8.38
C GLY A 29 5.05 9.45 7.82
N SER A 30 5.37 8.16 7.63
CA SER A 30 6.59 7.71 6.96
C SER A 30 6.31 6.88 5.70
N VAL A 31 5.05 6.59 5.38
CA VAL A 31 4.68 5.85 4.16
C VAL A 31 4.40 6.86 3.05
N PRO A 32 5.02 6.69 1.86
CA PRO A 32 4.77 7.60 0.73
C PRO A 32 3.32 7.61 0.27
N SER A 33 2.83 8.80 -0.13
CA SER A 33 1.49 8.99 -0.70
C SER A 33 1.32 8.27 -2.04
N CYS A 34 0.09 7.83 -2.29
CA CYS A 34 -0.28 7.22 -3.57
C CYS A 34 -0.60 8.25 -4.68
N ASP A 35 -0.50 9.55 -4.43
CA ASP A 35 -0.85 10.62 -5.37
C ASP A 35 -0.09 10.54 -6.70
N GLN A 36 1.09 9.91 -6.70
CA GLN A 36 1.90 9.73 -7.90
C GLN A 36 1.45 8.56 -8.79
N ILE A 37 0.49 7.76 -8.35
CA ILE A 37 0.00 6.59 -9.12
C ILE A 37 -1.02 7.08 -10.16
N ASP A 38 -0.77 6.76 -11.44
CA ASP A 38 -1.72 7.06 -12.52
C ASP A 38 -2.91 6.09 -12.48
N ILE A 39 -4.10 6.62 -12.19
CA ILE A 39 -5.36 5.89 -12.12
C ILE A 39 -6.33 6.29 -13.25
N SER A 40 -5.79 6.73 -14.37
CA SER A 40 -6.58 7.25 -15.50
C SER A 40 -7.17 6.17 -16.41
N LYS A 41 -6.86 4.89 -16.19
CA LYS A 41 -7.47 3.78 -16.95
C LYS A 41 -8.93 3.63 -16.54
N THR A 42 -9.84 3.67 -17.51
CA THR A 42 -11.26 3.39 -17.27
C THR A 42 -11.47 1.88 -17.09
N SER A 43 -12.17 1.50 -16.03
CA SER A 43 -12.54 0.12 -15.76
C SER A 43 -13.90 0.06 -15.05
N ASP A 44 -14.75 -0.87 -15.47
CA ASP A 44 -16.01 -1.20 -14.80
C ASP A 44 -15.78 -2.16 -13.61
N GLU A 45 -14.63 -2.85 -13.61
CA GLU A 45 -14.22 -3.73 -12.51
C GLU A 45 -13.75 -2.90 -11.33
N LYS A 46 -14.11 -3.35 -10.12
CA LYS A 46 -13.80 -2.68 -8.86
C LYS A 46 -12.96 -3.57 -7.95
N LEU A 47 -11.75 -3.10 -7.65
CA LEU A 47 -10.92 -3.60 -6.57
C LEU A 47 -10.33 -2.39 -5.86
N GLU A 48 -11.09 -1.86 -4.91
CA GLU A 48 -10.74 -0.64 -4.16
C GLU A 48 -9.90 -1.01 -2.94
N MET A 49 -8.72 -0.41 -2.83
CA MET A 49 -7.81 -0.56 -1.70
C MET A 49 -7.37 0.81 -1.20
N PRO A 50 -7.39 1.04 0.12
CA PRO A 50 -6.87 2.27 0.69
C PRO A 50 -5.35 2.36 0.49
N CYS A 51 -4.86 3.57 0.23
CA CYS A 51 -3.44 3.86 0.36
C CYS A 51 -3.02 3.73 1.81
N LEU A 52 -1.87 3.12 2.06
CA LEU A 52 -1.41 2.81 3.42
C LEU A 52 -1.10 4.07 4.25
N ASP A 53 -0.83 5.21 3.60
CA ASP A 53 -0.71 6.53 4.27
C ASP A 53 -2.06 7.15 4.65
N GLY A 54 -3.18 6.54 4.26
CA GLY A 54 -4.54 7.01 4.53
C GLY A 54 -5.02 8.16 3.64
N SER A 55 -4.24 8.59 2.64
CA SER A 55 -4.56 9.77 1.81
C SER A 55 -5.70 9.53 0.81
N SER A 56 -5.83 8.32 0.28
CA SER A 56 -6.73 8.02 -0.83
C SER A 56 -7.16 6.55 -0.87
N VAL A 57 -8.14 6.26 -1.72
CA VAL A 57 -8.55 4.89 -2.09
C VAL A 57 -8.34 4.72 -3.58
N ILE A 58 -7.64 3.67 -3.99
CA ILE A 58 -7.31 3.40 -5.38
C ILE A 58 -8.06 2.16 -5.87
N ASN A 59 -8.74 2.30 -7.01
CA ASN A 59 -9.21 1.13 -7.74
C ASN A 59 -8.06 0.53 -8.53
N PHE A 60 -7.62 -0.69 -8.17
CA PHE A 60 -6.52 -1.40 -8.83
C PHE A 60 -6.67 -1.46 -10.35
N HIS A 61 -7.88 -1.75 -10.83
CA HIS A 61 -8.14 -1.88 -12.27
C HIS A 61 -8.06 -0.55 -13.04
N SER A 62 -7.96 0.57 -12.34
CA SER A 62 -7.75 1.90 -12.94
C SER A 62 -6.28 2.30 -13.05
N ILE A 63 -5.36 1.48 -12.54
CA ILE A 63 -3.93 1.79 -12.55
C ILE A 63 -3.38 1.68 -13.98
N LYS A 64 -2.60 2.69 -14.35
CA LYS A 64 -1.77 2.73 -15.56
C LYS A 64 -0.29 2.74 -15.21
N GLY A 65 0.51 2.17 -16.11
CA GLY A 65 1.95 2.15 -16.00
C GLY A 65 2.65 3.22 -16.87
N PRO A 66 3.95 3.09 -17.04
CA PRO A 66 4.74 1.91 -16.64
C PRO A 66 4.90 1.81 -15.12
N ILE A 67 4.49 0.68 -14.56
CA ILE A 67 4.55 0.46 -13.11
C ILE A 67 4.82 -1.02 -12.79
N ILE A 68 5.60 -1.25 -11.74
CA ILE A 68 5.74 -2.55 -11.10
C ILE A 68 4.82 -2.58 -9.88
N ILE A 69 4.05 -3.64 -9.72
CA ILE A 69 3.24 -3.90 -8.54
C ILE A 69 3.79 -5.13 -7.85
N ASN A 70 4.23 -4.97 -6.61
CA ASN A 70 4.75 -6.05 -5.77
C ASN A 70 3.76 -6.30 -4.63
N VAL A 71 3.22 -7.53 -4.59
CA VAL A 71 2.30 -7.98 -3.52
C VAL A 71 3.11 -8.71 -2.47
N TRP A 72 2.99 -8.28 -1.22
CA TRP A 72 3.85 -8.72 -0.13
C TRP A 72 3.09 -8.70 1.22
N GLY A 73 3.66 -9.34 2.24
CA GLY A 73 3.22 -9.23 3.63
C GLY A 73 4.44 -9.27 4.56
N SER A 74 4.36 -8.63 5.73
CA SER A 74 5.47 -8.58 6.70
C SER A 74 5.85 -9.96 7.25
N TRP A 75 4.93 -10.89 7.21
CA TRP A 75 5.08 -12.29 7.64
C TRP A 75 5.70 -13.21 6.58
N CYS A 76 5.90 -12.72 5.36
CA CYS A 76 6.33 -13.50 4.20
C CYS A 76 7.86 -13.54 4.10
N GLU A 77 8.47 -14.71 4.35
CA GLU A 77 9.92 -14.90 4.29
C GLU A 77 10.48 -14.61 2.89
N GLY A 78 9.83 -15.09 1.83
CA GLY A 78 10.26 -14.82 0.45
C GLY A 78 10.19 -13.33 0.08
N CYS A 79 9.22 -12.59 0.66
CA CYS A 79 9.14 -11.15 0.47
C CYS A 79 10.31 -10.43 1.13
N LEU A 80 10.72 -10.88 2.31
CA LEU A 80 11.90 -10.36 3.01
C LEU A 80 13.19 -10.62 2.20
N GLU A 81 13.32 -11.81 1.59
CA GLU A 81 14.50 -12.17 0.78
C GLU A 81 14.68 -11.27 -0.43
N GLU A 82 13.59 -10.91 -1.15
CA GLU A 82 13.67 -10.10 -2.37
C GLU A 82 13.72 -8.59 -2.11
N MET A 83 13.32 -8.14 -0.92
CA MET A 83 13.19 -6.71 -0.60
C MET A 83 14.44 -5.87 -0.88
N PRO A 84 15.68 -6.32 -0.57
CA PRO A 84 16.88 -5.56 -0.91
C PRO A 84 17.02 -5.28 -2.42
N TYR A 85 16.54 -6.18 -3.27
CA TYR A 85 16.62 -5.99 -4.72
C TYR A 85 15.61 -4.95 -5.22
N LEU A 86 14.43 -4.89 -4.60
CA LEU A 86 13.43 -3.86 -4.89
C LEU A 86 13.88 -2.48 -4.40
N VAL A 87 14.53 -2.40 -3.24
CA VAL A 87 15.13 -1.16 -2.73
C VAL A 87 16.21 -0.65 -3.68
N ASP A 88 17.11 -1.53 -4.10
CA ASP A 88 18.17 -1.21 -5.07
C ASP A 88 17.58 -0.77 -6.43
N LEU A 89 16.51 -1.42 -6.88
CA LEU A 89 15.81 -1.06 -8.11
C LEU A 89 15.19 0.33 -8.01
N TYR A 90 14.50 0.61 -6.91
CA TYR A 90 13.85 1.91 -6.69
C TYR A 90 14.84 3.07 -6.61
N ALA A 91 16.07 2.80 -6.19
CA ALA A 91 17.16 3.80 -6.16
C ALA A 91 17.75 4.14 -7.54
N THR A 92 17.34 3.45 -8.61
CA THR A 92 17.83 3.74 -9.96
C THR A 92 17.17 4.98 -10.57
N ASP A 93 17.84 5.64 -11.51
CA ASP A 93 17.37 6.86 -12.18
C ASP A 93 15.97 6.68 -12.83
N LEU A 94 15.65 5.49 -13.31
CA LEU A 94 14.35 5.20 -13.92
C LEU A 94 13.18 5.39 -12.95
N PHE A 95 13.37 5.01 -11.69
CA PHE A 95 12.34 5.14 -10.65
C PHE A 95 12.41 6.51 -9.97
N VAL A 96 13.60 6.99 -9.64
CA VAL A 96 13.79 8.32 -9.01
C VAL A 96 13.21 9.43 -9.87
N ASN A 97 13.40 9.37 -11.20
CA ASN A 97 12.83 10.35 -12.15
C ASN A 97 11.37 10.07 -12.50
N GLY A 98 10.77 9.02 -11.93
CA GLY A 98 9.37 8.68 -12.13
C GLY A 98 9.01 8.14 -13.53
N ASN A 99 10.00 7.71 -14.32
CA ASN A 99 9.77 7.10 -15.63
C ASN A 99 9.09 5.73 -15.50
N ILE A 100 9.41 5.00 -14.44
CA ILE A 100 8.71 3.78 -14.00
C ILE A 100 8.32 3.97 -12.55
N LYS A 101 7.13 3.53 -12.17
CA LYS A 101 6.66 3.55 -10.78
C LYS A 101 6.83 2.20 -10.11
N LEU A 102 6.87 2.19 -8.78
CA LEU A 102 6.76 1.00 -7.96
C LEU A 102 5.61 1.20 -6.96
N LEU A 103 4.76 0.21 -6.82
CA LEU A 103 3.64 0.18 -5.88
C LEU A 103 3.67 -1.14 -5.12
N GLY A 104 3.63 -1.08 -3.80
CA GLY A 104 3.43 -2.26 -2.96
C GLY A 104 1.94 -2.52 -2.72
N ILE A 105 1.57 -3.77 -2.52
CA ILE A 105 0.29 -4.14 -1.93
C ILE A 105 0.59 -4.99 -0.71
N ASP A 106 0.29 -4.43 0.45
CA ASP A 106 0.45 -5.05 1.77
C ASP A 106 -0.77 -5.91 2.07
N VAL A 107 -0.59 -7.21 2.26
CA VAL A 107 -1.69 -8.16 2.40
C VAL A 107 -1.66 -8.94 3.70
N GLU A 108 -2.84 -9.22 4.23
CA GLU A 108 -3.05 -10.20 5.32
C GLU A 108 -2.24 -9.95 6.59
N GLU A 109 -2.02 -8.71 6.94
CA GLU A 109 -1.29 -8.36 8.15
C GLU A 109 -2.07 -8.75 9.42
N SER A 110 -1.35 -9.23 10.44
CA SER A 110 -1.94 -9.61 11.72
C SER A 110 -2.37 -8.41 12.55
N THR A 111 -1.74 -7.25 12.34
CA THR A 111 -2.03 -5.97 12.99
C THR A 111 -1.85 -4.82 12.00
N LEU A 112 -2.53 -3.69 12.22
CA LEU A 112 -2.48 -2.53 11.34
C LEU A 112 -1.10 -1.85 11.28
N ASP A 113 -0.25 -2.07 12.26
CA ASP A 113 1.09 -1.48 12.34
C ASP A 113 2.20 -2.42 11.80
N ALA A 114 1.89 -3.68 11.52
CA ALA A 114 2.89 -4.65 11.03
C ALA A 114 3.47 -4.23 9.69
N GLY A 115 2.63 -3.91 8.70
CA GLY A 115 3.04 -3.40 7.39
C GLY A 115 3.85 -2.11 7.48
N PRO A 116 3.36 -1.03 8.13
CA PRO A 116 4.12 0.21 8.33
C PRO A 116 5.48 0.01 9.01
N ASN A 117 5.56 -0.86 10.01
CA ASN A 117 6.82 -1.16 10.67
C ASN A 117 7.80 -1.90 9.75
N PHE A 118 7.29 -2.84 8.94
CA PHE A 118 8.10 -3.55 7.94
C PHE A 118 8.63 -2.57 6.87
N ILE A 119 7.78 -1.71 6.31
CA ILE A 119 8.14 -0.67 5.34
C ILE A 119 9.29 0.20 5.88
N LYS A 120 9.15 0.68 7.11
CA LYS A 120 10.16 1.52 7.75
C LYS A 120 11.48 0.79 7.97
N SER A 121 11.44 -0.45 8.47
CA SER A 121 12.64 -1.23 8.78
C SER A 121 13.40 -1.68 7.53
N HIS A 122 12.75 -1.75 6.37
CA HIS A 122 13.34 -2.18 5.11
C HIS A 122 13.50 -1.07 4.07
N SER A 123 13.31 0.20 4.47
CA SER A 123 13.52 1.37 3.60
C SER A 123 12.67 1.34 2.32
N MET A 124 11.43 0.87 2.41
CA MET A 124 10.51 0.81 1.28
C MET A 124 9.88 2.19 1.05
N ILE A 125 10.59 3.07 0.33
CA ILE A 125 10.23 4.49 0.14
C ILE A 125 9.33 4.75 -1.08
N TRP A 126 8.50 3.80 -1.46
CA TRP A 126 7.48 3.91 -2.50
C TRP A 126 6.07 3.74 -1.91
N PRO A 127 4.99 4.10 -2.66
CA PRO A 127 3.62 3.95 -2.19
C PRO A 127 3.21 2.51 -1.93
N HIS A 128 2.27 2.33 -1.00
CA HIS A 128 1.68 1.03 -0.70
C HIS A 128 0.17 1.11 -0.55
N LEU A 129 -0.54 0.12 -1.07
CA LEU A 129 -1.96 -0.12 -0.80
C LEU A 129 -2.10 -1.16 0.31
N LEU A 130 -3.19 -1.09 1.06
CA LEU A 130 -3.52 -2.05 2.10
C LEU A 130 -4.67 -2.95 1.65
N ASP A 131 -4.45 -4.26 1.70
CA ASP A 131 -5.47 -5.28 1.42
C ASP A 131 -5.64 -6.24 2.61
N ILE A 132 -6.15 -5.73 3.71
CA ILE A 132 -6.36 -6.50 4.94
C ILE A 132 -7.41 -7.60 4.76
N ASP A 133 -8.37 -7.40 3.86
CA ASP A 133 -9.48 -8.33 3.60
C ASP A 133 -9.12 -9.41 2.58
N SER A 134 -7.90 -9.41 2.07
CA SER A 134 -7.41 -10.36 1.05
C SER A 134 -8.22 -10.36 -0.24
N LYS A 135 -8.82 -9.24 -0.61
CA LYS A 135 -9.62 -9.08 -1.84
C LYS A 135 -8.77 -9.27 -3.09
N SER A 136 -7.48 -8.90 -3.00
CA SER A 136 -6.54 -9.02 -4.12
C SER A 136 -6.20 -10.47 -4.49
N LYS A 137 -6.48 -11.46 -3.65
CA LYS A 137 -6.29 -12.90 -3.95
C LYS A 137 -6.97 -13.34 -5.24
N PHE A 138 -8.13 -12.78 -5.55
CA PHE A 138 -8.84 -13.10 -6.79
C PHE A 138 -8.11 -12.61 -8.05
N VAL A 139 -7.21 -11.65 -7.91
CA VAL A 139 -6.42 -11.04 -9.00
C VAL A 139 -5.01 -11.60 -9.04
N PHE A 140 -4.32 -11.64 -7.91
CA PHE A 140 -2.89 -12.00 -7.84
C PHE A 140 -2.64 -13.49 -7.54
N GLY A 141 -3.63 -14.22 -7.02
CA GLY A 141 -3.49 -15.59 -6.56
C GLY A 141 -3.30 -15.70 -5.05
N MET A 142 -3.11 -16.95 -4.59
CA MET A 142 -3.14 -17.29 -3.15
C MET A 142 -1.81 -17.12 -2.42
N GLY A 143 -0.74 -16.80 -3.13
CA GLY A 143 0.60 -16.74 -2.53
C GLY A 143 1.30 -15.41 -2.75
N VAL A 144 2.22 -15.09 -1.84
CA VAL A 144 3.14 -13.95 -1.95
C VAL A 144 4.59 -14.44 -1.82
N PRO A 145 5.58 -13.70 -2.38
CA PRO A 145 5.42 -12.49 -3.18
C PRO A 145 4.95 -12.77 -4.61
N VAL A 146 4.31 -11.76 -5.20
CA VAL A 146 3.97 -11.75 -6.63
C VAL A 146 4.32 -10.38 -7.18
N THR A 147 4.97 -10.32 -8.34
CA THR A 147 5.36 -9.06 -8.97
C THR A 147 4.78 -8.96 -10.38
N TRP A 148 3.98 -7.91 -10.63
CA TRP A 148 3.37 -7.64 -11.93
C TRP A 148 4.00 -6.44 -12.59
N PHE A 149 4.18 -6.52 -13.91
CA PHE A 149 4.67 -5.45 -14.77
C PHE A 149 3.52 -4.95 -15.63
N ILE A 150 3.16 -3.69 -15.46
CA ILE A 150 2.05 -3.05 -16.16
C ILE A 150 2.61 -1.94 -17.06
N ASP A 151 2.25 -1.99 -18.34
CA ASP A 151 2.69 -1.03 -19.31
C ASP A 151 1.93 0.32 -19.24
N LYS A 152 2.32 1.26 -20.09
CA LYS A 152 1.71 2.60 -20.18
C LYS A 152 0.21 2.60 -20.54
N ASN A 153 -0.32 1.50 -21.06
CA ASN A 153 -1.74 1.37 -21.39
C ASN A 153 -2.54 0.77 -20.24
N GLY A 154 -1.85 0.27 -19.20
CA GLY A 154 -2.46 -0.46 -18.09
C GLY A 154 -2.61 -1.95 -18.38
N ASP A 155 -1.88 -2.49 -19.34
CA ASP A 155 -1.88 -3.90 -19.66
C ASP A 155 -0.77 -4.63 -18.94
N VAL A 156 -1.09 -5.81 -18.38
CA VAL A 156 -0.10 -6.65 -17.69
C VAL A 156 0.78 -7.33 -18.73
N THR A 157 2.05 -6.96 -18.76
CA THR A 157 3.05 -7.50 -19.70
C THR A 157 3.80 -8.72 -19.17
N TYR A 158 3.91 -8.83 -17.84
CA TYR A 158 4.57 -9.96 -17.20
C TYR A 158 4.11 -10.12 -15.74
N LYS A 159 4.14 -11.37 -15.28
CA LYS A 159 3.87 -11.76 -13.89
C LYS A 159 4.99 -12.67 -13.41
N HIS A 160 5.64 -12.30 -12.32
CA HIS A 160 6.59 -13.14 -11.59
C HIS A 160 5.90 -13.68 -10.34
N ILE A 161 5.93 -14.99 -10.15
CA ILE A 161 5.32 -15.66 -8.99
C ILE A 161 6.45 -16.23 -8.14
N GLY A 162 6.46 -15.89 -6.86
CA GLY A 162 7.53 -16.22 -5.92
C GLY A 162 8.60 -15.14 -5.84
N ALA A 163 9.52 -15.30 -4.90
CA ALA A 163 10.58 -14.33 -4.66
C ALA A 163 11.64 -14.32 -5.77
N TYR A 164 12.06 -13.14 -6.18
CA TYR A 164 13.28 -12.98 -6.96
C TYR A 164 14.49 -13.56 -6.21
N LYS A 165 15.30 -14.34 -6.89
CA LYS A 165 16.46 -15.00 -6.27
C LYS A 165 17.74 -14.19 -6.41
N SER A 166 17.74 -13.14 -7.22
CA SER A 166 18.86 -12.23 -7.36
C SER A 166 18.43 -10.85 -7.90
N LYS A 167 19.22 -9.83 -7.56
CA LYS A 167 19.11 -8.49 -8.15
C LYS A 167 19.13 -8.55 -9.68
N LYS A 168 20.04 -9.37 -10.23
CA LYS A 168 20.17 -9.50 -11.69
C LYS A 168 18.89 -9.98 -12.35
N GLU A 169 18.22 -10.96 -11.79
CA GLU A 169 16.96 -11.50 -12.33
C GLU A 169 15.88 -10.43 -12.40
N LEU A 170 15.69 -9.66 -11.31
CA LEU A 170 14.73 -8.56 -11.26
C LEU A 170 15.07 -7.49 -12.30
N PHE A 171 16.34 -7.06 -12.38
CA PHE A 171 16.80 -6.02 -13.29
C PHE A 171 16.66 -6.44 -14.74
N ASP A 172 17.03 -7.69 -15.10
CA ASP A 172 16.84 -8.24 -16.45
C ASP A 172 15.35 -8.23 -16.85
N HIS A 173 14.44 -8.51 -15.91
CA HIS A 173 13.00 -8.43 -16.18
C HIS A 173 12.53 -6.98 -16.41
N VAL A 174 13.01 -6.03 -15.62
CA VAL A 174 12.69 -4.60 -15.83
C VAL A 174 13.15 -4.13 -17.21
N GLU A 175 14.41 -4.40 -17.57
CA GLU A 175 14.94 -4.07 -18.90
C GLU A 175 14.11 -4.70 -20.03
N LYS A 176 13.80 -5.98 -19.88
CA LYS A 176 13.09 -6.76 -20.90
C LYS A 176 11.65 -6.29 -21.12
N TYR A 177 10.88 -6.14 -20.04
CA TYR A 177 9.44 -5.92 -20.15
C TYR A 177 9.05 -4.46 -20.30
N PHE A 178 9.87 -3.53 -19.81
CA PHE A 178 9.70 -2.09 -20.10
C PHE A 178 10.54 -1.60 -21.27
N LYS A 179 11.42 -2.43 -21.85
CA LYS A 179 12.32 -2.10 -22.97
C LYS A 179 13.23 -0.90 -22.66
N VAL A 180 13.80 -0.91 -21.48
CA VAL A 180 14.70 0.11 -20.93
C VAL A 180 16.09 -0.46 -20.67
N LYS A 181 17.02 0.40 -20.23
CA LYS A 181 18.34 0.04 -19.72
C LYS A 181 18.48 0.55 -18.29
N LEU A 182 19.00 -0.29 -17.40
CA LEU A 182 19.34 0.01 -15.99
C LEU A 182 20.83 0.20 -15.81
#